data_868d3721d4f5938d2e691fd868e134a9
#
_entry.id   868d3721d4f5938d2e691fd868e134a9
#
_cell.length_a   1.000
_cell.length_b   1.000
_cell.length_c   1.000
_cell.angle_alpha   90.00
_cell.angle_beta   90.00
_cell.angle_gamma   90.00
#
_symmetry.space_group_name_H-M   'P 1'
#
loop_
_entity.id
_entity.type
_entity.pdbx_description
1 polymer ?
#
loop_
_entity_poly.entity_id
_entity_poly.type
_entity_poly.pdbx_seq_one_letter_code
_entity_poly.pdbx_strand_id
1 'polypeptide(L)'
;MEFIKLNNGVEMPMQGIGTFLLSPDEAEASATYALKNGCQLIDTANAYCNEKAVGRAMKNAGIDRKNIFLETKLWPSFYEQNDAVDKTLERLQTDYIDLLLIHQPAGNYIAGYKQMEKAYKEGKVRAIGLSNFNEEQICEILNICEVKPSVLQTEVHPYYQEKELKKFLSHEDIKIQAWYPLGHGDNALLNEPLFKSLAEKYGKSTAQIILRWHIQEGNIIIPGSKNSDHIKANFNIFDFSLTDEEMAEISLLDKGVRYYTSTPEMLKKYVEMIPPVDEQK
;
A
#
# COMPACT_ATOMS: atom_id res chain seq x y z
N MET A 1 0.99 -3.53 17.17
CA MET A 1 0.40 -2.98 15.93
C MET A 1 -0.17 -1.61 16.25
N GLU A 2 0.17 -0.61 15.47
CA GLU A 2 -0.40 0.74 15.58
C GLU A 2 -1.45 0.93 14.48
N PHE A 3 -2.42 1.82 14.71
CA PHE A 3 -3.50 2.13 13.78
C PHE A 3 -3.55 3.63 13.51
N ILE A 4 -4.02 4.00 12.33
CA ILE A 4 -4.27 5.38 11.94
C ILE A 4 -5.73 5.55 11.55
N LYS A 5 -6.34 6.65 11.97
CA LYS A 5 -7.72 6.98 11.60
C LYS A 5 -7.72 7.70 10.26
N LEU A 6 -8.49 7.19 9.31
CA LEU A 6 -8.72 7.80 8.00
C LEU A 6 -9.73 8.95 8.10
N ASN A 7 -9.78 9.83 7.10
CA ASN A 7 -10.66 11.00 7.06
C ASN A 7 -12.16 10.65 7.13
N ASN A 8 -12.54 9.43 6.80
CA ASN A 8 -13.92 8.92 6.92
C ASN A 8 -14.20 8.17 8.22
N GLY A 9 -13.24 8.14 9.15
CA GLY A 9 -13.35 7.50 10.47
C GLY A 9 -12.98 6.03 10.52
N VAL A 10 -12.64 5.40 9.40
CA VAL A 10 -12.15 4.01 9.36
C VAL A 10 -10.76 3.93 10.02
N GLU A 11 -10.55 2.97 10.91
CA GLU A 11 -9.23 2.67 11.47
C GLU A 11 -8.47 1.70 10.57
N MET A 12 -7.26 2.08 10.15
CA MET A 12 -6.40 1.32 9.27
C MET A 12 -5.12 0.91 10.01
N PRO A 13 -4.70 -0.37 9.95
CA PRO A 13 -3.40 -0.78 10.48
C PRO A 13 -2.27 -0.03 9.75
N MET A 14 -1.28 0.46 10.49
CA MET A 14 -0.15 1.20 9.90
C MET A 14 0.85 0.28 9.21
N GLN A 15 0.71 -1.03 9.38
CA GLN A 15 1.59 -2.01 8.75
C GLN A 15 0.80 -3.21 8.21
N GLY A 16 1.12 -3.60 6.99
CA GLY A 16 0.58 -4.76 6.31
C GLY A 16 1.63 -5.58 5.57
N ILE A 17 1.15 -6.47 4.72
CA ILE A 17 1.96 -7.22 3.75
C ILE A 17 1.50 -6.90 2.33
N GLY A 18 2.46 -6.51 1.46
CA GLY A 18 2.23 -6.36 0.02
C GLY A 18 2.45 -7.66 -0.74
N THR A 19 1.64 -7.88 -1.78
CA THR A 19 1.71 -9.08 -2.63
C THR A 19 2.25 -8.81 -4.03
N PHE A 20 2.74 -7.62 -4.32
CA PHE A 20 3.35 -7.29 -5.60
C PHE A 20 4.54 -8.20 -5.92
N LEU A 21 4.64 -8.68 -7.16
CA LEU A 21 5.65 -9.63 -7.66
C LEU A 21 5.65 -11.01 -6.98
N LEU A 22 4.67 -11.34 -6.16
CA LEU A 22 4.48 -12.70 -5.67
C LEU A 22 3.60 -13.49 -6.66
N SER A 23 4.02 -14.71 -7.00
CA SER A 23 3.16 -15.65 -7.70
C SER A 23 1.91 -15.95 -6.85
N PRO A 24 0.82 -16.49 -7.43
CA PRO A 24 -0.36 -16.85 -6.64
C PRO A 24 -0.05 -17.74 -5.43
N ASP A 25 0.79 -18.77 -5.60
CA ASP A 25 1.16 -19.68 -4.51
C ASP A 25 2.00 -18.96 -3.42
N GLU A 26 2.93 -18.10 -3.83
CA GLU A 26 3.73 -17.29 -2.90
C GLU A 26 2.84 -16.27 -2.18
N ALA A 27 1.90 -15.63 -2.86
CA ALA A 27 0.98 -14.66 -2.27
C ALA A 27 0.05 -15.33 -1.24
N GLU A 28 -0.51 -16.51 -1.55
CA GLU A 28 -1.31 -17.27 -0.60
C GLU A 28 -0.51 -17.69 0.63
N ALA A 29 0.67 -18.26 0.43
CA ALA A 29 1.53 -18.70 1.53
C ALA A 29 1.95 -17.52 2.43
N SER A 30 2.43 -16.42 1.83
CA SER A 30 2.93 -15.25 2.55
C SER A 30 1.83 -14.53 3.31
N ALA A 31 0.67 -14.29 2.67
CA ALA A 31 -0.47 -13.65 3.31
C ALA A 31 -1.05 -14.53 4.43
N THR A 32 -1.19 -15.85 4.21
CA THR A 32 -1.63 -16.77 5.26
C THR A 32 -0.68 -16.76 6.46
N TYR A 33 0.63 -16.80 6.22
CA TYR A 33 1.63 -16.75 7.29
C TYR A 33 1.57 -15.41 8.04
N ALA A 34 1.51 -14.30 7.33
CA ALA A 34 1.43 -12.97 7.93
C ALA A 34 0.20 -12.83 8.83
N LEU A 35 -0.99 -13.20 8.33
CA LEU A 35 -2.23 -13.15 9.09
C LEU A 35 -2.16 -14.00 10.38
N LYS A 36 -1.67 -15.24 10.28
CA LYS A 36 -1.51 -16.12 11.46
C LYS A 36 -0.50 -15.60 12.49
N ASN A 37 0.35 -14.65 12.10
CA ASN A 37 1.36 -14.03 12.97
C ASN A 37 1.03 -12.57 13.33
N GLY A 38 -0.25 -12.17 13.27
CA GLY A 38 -0.73 -10.89 13.79
C GLY A 38 -0.79 -9.74 12.77
N CYS A 39 -0.49 -10.00 11.49
CA CYS A 39 -0.79 -9.05 10.43
C CYS A 39 -2.31 -8.87 10.30
N GLN A 40 -2.74 -7.63 10.06
CA GLN A 40 -4.15 -7.32 9.85
C GLN A 40 -4.42 -6.61 8.52
N LEU A 41 -3.40 -6.20 7.78
CA LEU A 41 -3.52 -5.50 6.50
C LEU A 41 -2.85 -6.31 5.38
N ILE A 42 -3.61 -6.60 4.31
CA ILE A 42 -3.10 -7.21 3.08
C ILE A 42 -3.33 -6.23 1.92
N ASP A 43 -2.27 -5.94 1.18
CA ASP A 43 -2.30 -5.18 -0.07
C ASP A 43 -2.12 -6.09 -1.29
N THR A 44 -3.05 -5.98 -2.24
CA THR A 44 -3.00 -6.63 -3.55
C THR A 44 -3.46 -5.67 -4.65
N ALA A 45 -3.65 -6.14 -5.88
CA ALA A 45 -4.20 -5.38 -7.00
C ALA A 45 -4.69 -6.30 -8.12
N ASN A 46 -5.62 -5.81 -8.96
CA ASN A 46 -6.02 -6.53 -10.18
C ASN A 46 -4.80 -6.93 -11.03
N ALA A 47 -3.87 -5.99 -11.25
CA ALA A 47 -2.70 -6.18 -12.10
C ALA A 47 -1.70 -7.23 -11.56
N TYR A 48 -1.79 -7.61 -10.28
CA TYR A 48 -0.89 -8.62 -9.71
C TYR A 48 -1.33 -10.05 -10.05
N CYS A 49 -2.56 -10.23 -10.52
CA CYS A 49 -3.14 -11.53 -10.87
C CYS A 49 -3.06 -12.57 -9.74
N ASN A 50 -3.16 -12.12 -8.49
CA ASN A 50 -3.10 -12.98 -7.30
C ASN A 50 -4.24 -12.73 -6.29
N GLU A 51 -5.30 -12.01 -6.69
CA GLU A 51 -6.45 -11.71 -5.81
C GLU A 51 -7.17 -12.98 -5.33
N LYS A 52 -7.35 -14.00 -6.20
CA LYS A 52 -7.93 -15.29 -5.79
C LYS A 52 -7.09 -15.99 -4.72
N ALA A 53 -5.75 -15.91 -4.83
CA ALA A 53 -4.83 -16.46 -3.84
C ALA A 53 -4.92 -15.69 -2.50
N VAL A 54 -5.05 -14.36 -2.53
CA VAL A 54 -5.30 -13.55 -1.33
C VAL A 54 -6.65 -13.93 -0.69
N GLY A 55 -7.70 -14.13 -1.47
CA GLY A 55 -8.99 -14.61 -0.98
C GLY A 55 -8.87 -15.96 -0.25
N ARG A 56 -8.14 -16.93 -0.83
CA ARG A 56 -7.84 -18.20 -0.16
C ARG A 56 -6.99 -18.01 1.10
N ALA A 57 -6.01 -17.12 1.07
CA ALA A 57 -5.17 -16.84 2.24
C ALA A 57 -5.99 -16.34 3.44
N MET A 58 -6.92 -15.40 3.21
CA MET A 58 -7.83 -14.91 4.26
C MET A 58 -8.66 -16.05 4.85
N LYS A 59 -9.20 -16.93 4.01
CA LYS A 59 -9.97 -18.10 4.44
C LYS A 59 -9.11 -19.10 5.22
N ASN A 60 -7.91 -19.41 4.71
CA ASN A 60 -6.97 -20.37 5.31
C ASN A 60 -6.32 -19.86 6.61
N ALA A 61 -6.31 -18.56 6.84
CA ALA A 61 -5.84 -17.98 8.08
C ALA A 61 -6.76 -18.32 9.28
N GLY A 62 -8.05 -18.54 9.04
CA GLY A 62 -9.03 -18.84 10.08
C GLY A 62 -9.33 -17.64 10.97
N ILE A 63 -9.16 -16.43 10.45
CA ILE A 63 -9.41 -15.16 11.14
C ILE A 63 -10.73 -14.58 10.62
N ASP A 64 -11.54 -14.04 11.49
CA ASP A 64 -12.77 -13.35 11.09
C ASP A 64 -12.46 -12.23 10.10
N ARG A 65 -13.21 -12.17 8.97
CA ARG A 65 -13.03 -11.15 7.91
C ARG A 65 -12.99 -9.72 8.45
N LYS A 66 -13.76 -9.40 9.48
CA LYS A 66 -13.79 -8.08 10.13
C LYS A 66 -12.49 -7.67 10.81
N ASN A 67 -11.60 -8.63 11.09
CA ASN A 67 -10.29 -8.41 11.70
C ASN A 67 -9.17 -8.34 10.65
N ILE A 68 -9.52 -8.40 9.36
CA ILE A 68 -8.59 -8.27 8.23
C ILE A 68 -8.94 -6.98 7.50
N PHE A 69 -7.97 -6.10 7.34
CA PHE A 69 -8.05 -4.92 6.48
C PHE A 69 -7.54 -5.31 5.09
N LEU A 70 -8.44 -5.45 4.15
CA LEU A 70 -8.13 -5.85 2.78
C LEU A 70 -8.07 -4.64 1.87
N GLU A 71 -6.95 -4.50 1.20
CA GLU A 71 -6.72 -3.45 0.21
C GLU A 71 -6.45 -4.05 -1.16
N THR A 72 -7.05 -3.46 -2.19
CA THR A 72 -6.77 -3.77 -3.61
C THR A 72 -6.89 -2.53 -4.48
N LYS A 73 -6.56 -2.66 -5.76
CA LYS A 73 -6.46 -1.53 -6.69
C LYS A 73 -7.09 -1.87 -8.03
N LEU A 74 -7.89 -0.95 -8.57
CA LEU A 74 -8.40 -1.04 -9.94
C LEU A 74 -7.29 -0.66 -10.93
N TRP A 75 -7.09 -1.49 -11.95
CA TRP A 75 -6.17 -1.22 -13.04
C TRP A 75 -6.81 -0.35 -14.14
N PRO A 76 -6.06 0.47 -14.89
CA PRO A 76 -6.60 1.41 -15.89
C PRO A 76 -7.59 0.81 -16.90
N SER A 77 -7.36 -0.40 -17.40
CA SER A 77 -8.27 -1.05 -18.35
C SER A 77 -9.64 -1.44 -17.76
N PHE A 78 -9.81 -1.32 -16.44
CA PHE A 78 -11.07 -1.63 -15.74
C PHE A 78 -11.83 -0.39 -15.26
N TYR A 79 -11.29 0.82 -15.42
CA TYR A 79 -11.90 2.04 -14.91
C TYR A 79 -13.29 2.35 -15.50
N GLU A 80 -13.58 1.91 -16.70
CA GLU A 80 -14.88 2.12 -17.37
C GLU A 80 -15.77 0.86 -17.39
N GLN A 81 -15.37 -0.21 -16.69
CA GLN A 81 -16.15 -1.46 -16.59
C GLN A 81 -17.06 -1.41 -15.36
N ASN A 82 -18.36 -1.29 -15.57
CA ASN A 82 -19.35 -1.12 -14.50
C ASN A 82 -19.40 -2.24 -13.45
N ASP A 83 -18.88 -3.42 -13.77
CA ASP A 83 -18.84 -4.61 -12.90
C ASP A 83 -17.43 -4.90 -12.34
N ALA A 84 -16.45 -4.02 -12.55
CA ALA A 84 -15.07 -4.26 -12.15
C ALA A 84 -14.93 -4.49 -10.63
N VAL A 85 -15.65 -3.72 -9.81
CA VAL A 85 -15.62 -3.91 -8.34
C VAL A 85 -16.27 -5.22 -7.94
N ASP A 86 -17.40 -5.59 -8.56
CA ASP A 86 -18.09 -6.85 -8.26
C ASP A 86 -17.21 -8.05 -8.62
N LYS A 87 -16.58 -8.04 -9.78
CA LYS A 87 -15.61 -9.07 -10.18
C LYS A 87 -14.39 -9.13 -9.27
N THR A 88 -13.94 -7.99 -8.77
CA THR A 88 -12.84 -7.94 -7.77
C THR A 88 -13.28 -8.62 -6.46
N LEU A 89 -14.48 -8.36 -5.97
CA LEU A 89 -15.05 -9.02 -4.79
C LEU A 89 -15.17 -10.54 -4.98
N GLU A 90 -15.63 -10.98 -6.18
CA GLU A 90 -15.71 -12.41 -6.53
C GLU A 90 -14.34 -13.09 -6.47
N ARG A 91 -13.29 -12.48 -7.06
CA ARG A 91 -11.92 -13.01 -7.02
C ARG A 91 -11.37 -13.10 -5.60
N LEU A 92 -11.62 -12.06 -4.79
CA LEU A 92 -11.19 -11.99 -3.39
C LEU A 92 -12.07 -12.83 -2.44
N GLN A 93 -13.19 -13.38 -2.93
CA GLN A 93 -14.14 -14.21 -2.16
C GLN A 93 -14.63 -13.51 -0.89
N THR A 94 -15.00 -12.24 -1.02
CA THR A 94 -15.45 -11.40 0.10
C THR A 94 -16.58 -10.47 -0.32
N ASP A 95 -17.41 -10.05 0.65
CA ASP A 95 -18.54 -9.15 0.39
C ASP A 95 -18.15 -7.66 0.41
N TYR A 96 -16.97 -7.33 0.93
CA TYR A 96 -16.49 -5.95 0.98
C TYR A 96 -14.97 -5.85 0.94
N ILE A 97 -14.48 -4.67 0.51
CA ILE A 97 -13.09 -4.25 0.50
C ILE A 97 -12.93 -3.12 1.52
N ASP A 98 -11.87 -3.14 2.32
CA ASP A 98 -11.62 -2.09 3.32
C ASP A 98 -11.06 -0.82 2.68
N LEU A 99 -10.16 -0.95 1.69
CA LEU A 99 -9.63 0.17 0.91
C LEU A 99 -9.48 -0.22 -0.56
N LEU A 100 -10.09 0.56 -1.45
CA LEU A 100 -9.95 0.41 -2.89
C LEU A 100 -9.22 1.62 -3.47
N LEU A 101 -8.18 1.38 -4.27
CA LEU A 101 -7.37 2.44 -4.88
C LEU A 101 -7.54 2.50 -6.40
N ILE A 102 -7.49 3.69 -6.97
CA ILE A 102 -7.09 3.89 -8.36
C ILE A 102 -5.60 3.56 -8.47
N HIS A 103 -5.23 2.55 -9.28
CA HIS A 103 -3.87 2.01 -9.30
C HIS A 103 -2.86 2.95 -9.98
N GLN A 104 -3.26 3.59 -11.07
CA GLN A 104 -2.39 4.47 -11.86
C GLN A 104 -3.16 5.69 -12.36
N PRO A 105 -2.53 6.87 -12.40
CA PRO A 105 -3.11 8.08 -13.01
C PRO A 105 -3.07 8.00 -14.53
N ALA A 106 -3.74 7.00 -15.12
CA ALA A 106 -3.72 6.70 -16.55
C ALA A 106 -5.14 6.45 -17.07
N GLY A 107 -5.37 6.74 -18.34
CA GLY A 107 -6.68 6.56 -18.95
C GLY A 107 -7.76 7.42 -18.29
N ASN A 108 -8.98 6.90 -18.22
CA ASN A 108 -10.11 7.60 -17.62
C ASN A 108 -10.21 7.33 -16.11
N TYR A 109 -9.18 7.74 -15.34
CA TYR A 109 -9.18 7.54 -13.87
C TYR A 109 -10.32 8.29 -13.16
N ILE A 110 -10.87 9.35 -13.77
CA ILE A 110 -12.06 10.04 -13.27
C ILE A 110 -13.27 9.08 -13.27
N ALA A 111 -13.50 8.36 -14.37
CA ALA A 111 -14.56 7.35 -14.43
C ALA A 111 -14.32 6.23 -13.41
N GLY A 112 -13.06 5.76 -13.28
CA GLY A 112 -12.66 4.78 -12.27
C GLY A 112 -12.97 5.25 -10.85
N TYR A 113 -12.65 6.52 -10.54
CA TYR A 113 -12.93 7.11 -9.24
C TYR A 113 -14.44 7.18 -8.95
N LYS A 114 -15.24 7.62 -9.93
CA LYS A 114 -16.72 7.64 -9.81
C LYS A 114 -17.30 6.24 -9.61
N GLN A 115 -16.74 5.23 -10.24
CA GLN A 115 -17.14 3.84 -10.00
C GLN A 115 -16.82 3.40 -8.55
N MET A 116 -15.67 3.79 -8.01
CA MET A 116 -15.32 3.51 -6.62
C MET A 116 -16.22 4.27 -5.63
N GLU A 117 -16.58 5.52 -5.91
CA GLU A 117 -17.56 6.28 -5.11
C GLU A 117 -18.94 5.60 -5.07
N LYS A 118 -19.38 5.04 -6.21
CA LYS A 118 -20.61 4.25 -6.27
C LYS A 118 -20.50 3.01 -5.37
N ALA A 119 -19.43 2.24 -5.48
CA ALA A 119 -19.21 1.05 -4.65
C ALA A 119 -19.12 1.39 -3.15
N TYR A 120 -18.52 2.54 -2.81
CA TYR A 120 -18.50 3.06 -1.43
C TYR A 120 -19.92 3.34 -0.92
N LYS A 121 -20.76 4.02 -1.70
CA LYS A 121 -22.17 4.31 -1.34
C LYS A 121 -23.01 3.05 -1.23
N GLU A 122 -22.70 2.02 -2.00
CA GLU A 122 -23.34 0.69 -1.95
C GLU A 122 -22.86 -0.16 -0.75
N GLY A 123 -21.87 0.31 0.02
CA GLY A 123 -21.29 -0.42 1.15
C GLY A 123 -20.34 -1.56 0.78
N LYS A 124 -19.99 -1.69 -0.50
CA LYS A 124 -19.03 -2.68 -1.00
C LYS A 124 -17.57 -2.31 -0.68
N VAL A 125 -17.30 -1.02 -0.45
CA VAL A 125 -15.97 -0.48 -0.17
C VAL A 125 -16.06 0.45 1.03
N ARG A 126 -15.18 0.30 2.03
CA ARG A 126 -15.21 1.08 3.27
C ARG A 126 -14.42 2.39 3.19
N ALA A 127 -13.38 2.42 2.36
CA ALA A 127 -12.58 3.62 2.07
C ALA A 127 -12.06 3.57 0.65
N ILE A 128 -11.84 4.73 0.03
CA ILE A 128 -11.28 4.85 -1.32
C ILE A 128 -10.04 5.74 -1.30
N GLY A 129 -9.15 5.53 -2.27
CA GLY A 129 -7.90 6.28 -2.35
C GLY A 129 -7.26 6.22 -3.73
N LEU A 130 -6.04 6.69 -3.80
CA LEU A 130 -5.26 6.89 -5.03
C LEU A 130 -3.90 6.19 -4.91
N SER A 131 -3.30 5.82 -6.05
CA SER A 131 -1.95 5.30 -6.10
C SER A 131 -1.17 5.94 -7.24
N ASN A 132 0.05 6.41 -6.95
CA ASN A 132 0.99 7.04 -7.91
C ASN A 132 0.55 8.40 -8.49
N PHE A 133 -0.39 9.08 -7.85
CA PHE A 133 -0.86 10.40 -8.26
C PHE A 133 0.08 11.49 -7.78
N ASN A 134 0.31 12.50 -8.61
CA ASN A 134 0.95 13.75 -8.21
C ASN A 134 -0.07 14.75 -7.65
N GLU A 135 0.39 15.88 -7.12
CA GLU A 135 -0.45 16.90 -6.51
C GLU A 135 -1.51 17.45 -7.47
N GLU A 136 -1.15 17.73 -8.73
CA GLU A 136 -2.08 18.24 -9.75
C GLU A 136 -3.24 17.27 -9.99
N GLN A 137 -2.93 15.99 -10.18
CA GLN A 137 -3.94 14.94 -10.39
C GLN A 137 -4.80 14.68 -9.16
N ILE A 138 -4.22 14.82 -7.95
CA ILE A 138 -5.00 14.76 -6.71
C ILE A 138 -5.98 15.92 -6.64
N CYS A 139 -5.55 17.15 -6.98
CA CYS A 139 -6.43 18.32 -7.05
C CYS A 139 -7.57 18.14 -8.06
N GLU A 140 -7.30 17.50 -9.22
CA GLU A 140 -8.38 17.17 -10.18
C GLU A 140 -9.45 16.28 -9.53
N ILE A 141 -9.05 15.24 -8.79
CA ILE A 141 -10.00 14.38 -8.08
C ILE A 141 -10.72 15.15 -6.97
N LEU A 142 -10.01 15.94 -6.17
CA LEU A 142 -10.62 16.72 -5.08
C LEU A 142 -11.68 17.71 -5.57
N ASN A 143 -11.49 18.27 -6.76
CA ASN A 143 -12.45 19.22 -7.36
C ASN A 143 -13.77 18.57 -7.80
N ILE A 144 -13.79 17.23 -8.02
CA ILE A 144 -14.96 16.55 -8.61
C ILE A 144 -15.54 15.44 -7.70
N CYS A 145 -14.83 15.08 -6.62
CA CYS A 145 -15.22 13.97 -5.78
C CYS A 145 -16.39 14.33 -4.84
N GLU A 146 -17.24 13.35 -4.59
CA GLU A 146 -18.28 13.40 -3.55
C GLU A 146 -17.79 12.66 -2.28
N VAL A 147 -16.87 11.71 -2.44
CA VAL A 147 -16.21 11.00 -1.37
C VAL A 147 -14.70 11.26 -1.50
N LYS A 148 -14.13 11.92 -0.51
CA LYS A 148 -12.71 12.31 -0.51
C LYS A 148 -11.80 11.08 -0.44
N PRO A 149 -10.68 11.03 -1.21
CA PRO A 149 -9.71 9.95 -1.05
C PRO A 149 -9.11 9.97 0.36
N SER A 150 -8.96 8.79 0.96
CA SER A 150 -8.46 8.66 2.32
C SER A 150 -6.96 8.36 2.39
N VAL A 151 -6.43 7.75 1.34
CA VAL A 151 -5.03 7.29 1.26
C VAL A 151 -4.46 7.61 -0.12
N LEU A 152 -3.20 8.05 -0.15
CA LEU A 152 -2.34 8.01 -1.31
C LEU A 152 -1.26 6.96 -1.11
N GLN A 153 -1.27 5.90 -1.93
CA GLN A 153 -0.19 4.94 -1.98
C GLN A 153 0.86 5.39 -3.01
N THR A 154 2.08 5.68 -2.56
CA THR A 154 3.18 6.17 -3.41
C THR A 154 4.52 5.63 -2.95
N GLU A 155 5.57 5.81 -3.79
CA GLU A 155 6.94 5.48 -3.40
C GLU A 155 7.41 6.40 -2.29
N VAL A 156 7.78 5.80 -1.14
CA VAL A 156 8.43 6.53 -0.06
C VAL A 156 9.48 5.63 0.61
N HIS A 157 10.68 6.14 0.78
CA HIS A 157 11.77 5.49 1.52
C HIS A 157 12.78 6.56 1.97
N PRO A 158 13.77 6.26 2.81
CA PRO A 158 14.67 7.29 3.37
C PRO A 158 15.43 8.14 2.34
N TYR A 159 15.66 7.64 1.10
CA TYR A 159 16.27 8.41 0.03
C TYR A 159 15.28 9.20 -0.83
N TYR A 160 13.97 8.97 -0.62
CA TYR A 160 12.88 9.66 -1.30
C TYR A 160 11.69 9.84 -0.33
N GLN A 161 11.65 10.96 0.38
CA GLN A 161 10.76 11.13 1.54
C GLN A 161 9.45 11.85 1.23
N GLU A 162 9.29 12.41 0.03
CA GLU A 162 8.07 13.09 -0.45
C GLU A 162 7.56 14.19 0.50
N LYS A 163 8.47 14.99 1.07
CA LYS A 163 8.16 15.97 2.13
C LYS A 163 7.10 16.99 1.73
N GLU A 164 7.20 17.55 0.51
CA GLU A 164 6.23 18.55 0.03
C GLU A 164 4.86 17.91 -0.23
N LEU A 165 4.84 16.76 -0.91
CA LEU A 165 3.60 16.01 -1.13
C LEU A 165 2.96 15.60 0.20
N LYS A 166 3.75 15.15 1.16
CA LYS A 166 3.28 14.79 2.51
C LYS A 166 2.63 15.98 3.23
N LYS A 167 3.23 17.17 3.11
CA LYS A 167 2.67 18.41 3.66
C LYS A 167 1.32 18.75 3.00
N PHE A 168 1.25 18.69 1.68
CA PHE A 168 0.00 18.89 0.93
C PHE A 168 -1.08 17.92 1.40
N LEU A 169 -0.78 16.61 1.44
CA LEU A 169 -1.73 15.57 1.84
C LEU A 169 -2.21 15.73 3.30
N SER A 170 -1.33 16.23 4.19
CA SER A 170 -1.69 16.50 5.57
C SER A 170 -2.77 17.60 5.68
N HIS A 171 -2.73 18.65 4.86
CA HIS A 171 -3.78 19.67 4.81
C HIS A 171 -5.11 19.10 4.29
N GLU A 172 -5.03 18.12 3.42
CA GLU A 172 -6.19 17.45 2.85
C GLU A 172 -6.70 16.26 3.69
N ASP A 173 -6.05 15.95 4.83
CA ASP A 173 -6.32 14.77 5.67
C ASP A 173 -6.31 13.45 4.86
N ILE A 174 -5.37 13.34 3.91
CA ILE A 174 -5.09 12.12 3.14
C ILE A 174 -3.83 11.48 3.72
N LYS A 175 -3.89 10.19 4.05
CA LYS A 175 -2.75 9.46 4.64
C LYS A 175 -1.82 8.95 3.55
N ILE A 176 -0.51 8.90 3.84
CA ILE A 176 0.48 8.27 2.95
C ILE A 176 0.61 6.79 3.30
N GLN A 177 0.59 5.97 2.24
CA GLN A 177 1.00 4.57 2.31
C GLN A 177 2.21 4.37 1.40
N ALA A 178 3.31 3.89 1.99
CA ALA A 178 4.56 3.70 1.28
C ALA A 178 4.63 2.33 0.61
N TRP A 179 4.72 2.29 -0.71
CA TRP A 179 5.26 1.13 -1.41
C TRP A 179 6.77 1.29 -1.58
N TYR A 180 7.50 0.18 -1.72
CA TYR A 180 8.97 0.13 -1.63
C TYR A 180 9.54 0.77 -0.35
N PRO A 181 8.95 0.54 0.84
CA PRO A 181 9.42 1.18 2.07
C PRO A 181 10.90 0.88 2.38
N LEU A 182 11.44 -0.20 1.84
CA LEU A 182 12.85 -0.62 1.94
C LEU A 182 13.66 -0.34 0.65
N GLY A 183 13.21 0.62 -0.19
CA GLY A 183 13.92 1.01 -1.40
C GLY A 183 14.07 -0.12 -2.41
N HIS A 184 13.04 -0.94 -2.63
CA HIS A 184 13.09 -2.09 -3.56
C HIS A 184 14.24 -3.08 -3.27
N GLY A 185 14.70 -3.14 -2.01
CA GLY A 185 15.83 -3.98 -1.62
C GLY A 185 17.21 -3.41 -2.01
N ASP A 186 17.28 -2.08 -2.20
CA ASP A 186 18.55 -1.40 -2.53
C ASP A 186 19.60 -1.68 -1.44
N ASN A 187 20.67 -2.33 -1.86
CA ASN A 187 21.78 -2.64 -0.98
C ASN A 187 22.47 -1.40 -0.41
N ALA A 188 22.50 -0.27 -1.15
CA ALA A 188 23.07 0.97 -0.65
C ALA A 188 22.23 1.52 0.52
N LEU A 189 20.91 1.53 0.40
CA LEU A 189 20.00 1.96 1.46
C LEU A 189 20.10 1.04 2.69
N LEU A 190 20.02 -0.28 2.49
CA LEU A 190 20.07 -1.25 3.59
C LEU A 190 21.45 -1.30 4.29
N ASN A 191 22.52 -0.84 3.63
CA ASN A 191 23.88 -0.77 4.17
C ASN A 191 24.31 0.67 4.54
N GLU A 192 23.40 1.65 4.51
CA GLU A 192 23.69 3.01 4.96
C GLU A 192 24.29 3.00 6.37
N PRO A 193 25.45 3.67 6.60
CA PRO A 193 26.13 3.66 7.90
C PRO A 193 25.24 4.06 9.08
N LEU A 194 24.38 5.06 8.90
CA LEU A 194 23.42 5.47 9.92
C LEU A 194 22.51 4.32 10.34
N PHE A 195 21.91 3.60 9.39
CA PHE A 195 21.02 2.48 9.71
C PHE A 195 21.74 1.32 10.37
N LYS A 196 23.01 1.06 10.02
CA LYS A 196 23.83 0.05 10.71
C LYS A 196 24.09 0.40 12.17
N SER A 197 24.47 1.67 12.43
CA SER A 197 24.67 2.15 13.80
C SER A 197 23.39 2.06 14.65
N LEU A 198 22.25 2.47 14.08
CA LEU A 198 20.96 2.38 14.76
C LEU A 198 20.53 0.90 14.97
N ALA A 199 20.82 0.02 14.02
CA ALA A 199 20.53 -1.40 14.13
C ALA A 199 21.31 -2.04 15.30
N GLU A 200 22.60 -1.71 15.46
CA GLU A 200 23.39 -2.14 16.62
C GLU A 200 22.83 -1.58 17.93
N LYS A 201 22.51 -0.29 17.97
CA LYS A 201 21.98 0.37 19.17
C LYS A 201 20.70 -0.28 19.68
N TYR A 202 19.78 -0.62 18.78
CA TYR A 202 18.47 -1.16 19.13
C TYR A 202 18.38 -2.69 19.12
N GLY A 203 19.45 -3.40 18.71
CA GLY A 203 19.45 -4.85 18.54
C GLY A 203 18.47 -5.32 17.46
N LYS A 204 18.33 -4.53 16.38
CA LYS A 204 17.40 -4.74 15.26
C LYS A 204 18.17 -4.88 13.94
N SER A 205 17.49 -5.30 12.88
CA SER A 205 18.03 -5.20 11.52
C SER A 205 17.84 -3.78 10.95
N THR A 206 18.65 -3.42 9.95
CA THR A 206 18.51 -2.14 9.24
C THR A 206 17.11 -1.98 8.62
N ALA A 207 16.53 -3.07 8.10
CA ALA A 207 15.15 -3.08 7.60
C ALA A 207 14.15 -2.70 8.70
N GLN A 208 14.28 -3.25 9.91
CA GLN A 208 13.39 -2.91 11.02
C GLN A 208 13.53 -1.43 11.44
N ILE A 209 14.74 -0.87 11.42
CA ILE A 209 14.96 0.57 11.68
C ILE A 209 14.23 1.42 10.64
N ILE A 210 14.38 1.10 9.36
CA ILE A 210 13.71 1.84 8.28
C ILE A 210 12.17 1.73 8.39
N LEU A 211 11.65 0.54 8.67
CA LEU A 211 10.20 0.34 8.84
C LEU A 211 9.68 1.10 10.07
N ARG A 212 10.44 1.14 11.18
CA ARG A 212 10.07 1.94 12.36
C ARG A 212 10.08 3.43 12.08
N TRP A 213 11.08 3.93 11.33
CA TRP A 213 11.12 5.31 10.86
C TRP A 213 9.84 5.67 10.10
N HIS A 214 9.38 4.83 9.18
CA HIS A 214 8.13 5.08 8.46
C HIS A 214 6.93 5.23 9.40
N ILE A 215 6.79 4.33 10.38
CA ILE A 215 5.69 4.39 11.35
C ILE A 215 5.74 5.71 12.13
N GLN A 216 6.91 6.14 12.58
CA GLN A 216 7.07 7.40 13.32
C GLN A 216 6.88 8.63 12.43
N GLU A 217 7.15 8.53 11.14
CA GLU A 217 6.79 9.51 10.12
C GLU A 217 5.27 9.56 9.82
N GLY A 218 4.47 8.66 10.41
CA GLY A 218 3.03 8.55 10.16
C GLY A 218 2.68 7.89 8.82
N ASN A 219 3.63 7.20 8.18
CA ASN A 219 3.40 6.47 6.95
C ASN A 219 2.87 5.06 7.25
N ILE A 220 1.86 4.64 6.49
CA ILE A 220 1.44 3.24 6.43
C ILE A 220 2.43 2.49 5.55
N ILE A 221 2.79 1.25 5.89
CA ILE A 221 3.79 0.46 5.16
C ILE A 221 3.27 -0.91 4.77
N ILE A 222 3.68 -1.38 3.57
CA ILE A 222 3.28 -2.68 3.03
C ILE A 222 4.49 -3.45 2.48
N PRO A 223 5.51 -3.76 3.30
CA PRO A 223 6.66 -4.52 2.83
C PRO A 223 6.25 -5.92 2.38
N GLY A 224 6.56 -6.27 1.13
CA GLY A 224 6.35 -7.62 0.58
C GLY A 224 7.51 -8.56 0.90
N SER A 225 7.22 -9.83 1.16
CA SER A 225 8.24 -10.89 1.27
C SER A 225 7.60 -12.27 1.10
N LYS A 226 8.34 -13.19 0.48
CA LYS A 226 8.01 -14.63 0.46
C LYS A 226 8.76 -15.44 1.53
N ASN A 227 9.66 -14.80 2.27
CA ASN A 227 10.41 -15.41 3.35
C ASN A 227 9.70 -15.15 4.69
N SER A 228 9.30 -16.24 5.37
CA SER A 228 8.59 -16.17 6.66
C SER A 228 9.36 -15.45 7.76
N ASP A 229 10.71 -15.60 7.79
CA ASP A 229 11.55 -14.94 8.80
C ASP A 229 11.59 -13.43 8.56
N HIS A 230 11.64 -12.99 7.30
CA HIS A 230 11.52 -11.57 6.96
C HIS A 230 10.14 -11.02 7.30
N ILE A 231 9.07 -11.76 6.99
CA ILE A 231 7.71 -11.35 7.37
C ILE A 231 7.64 -11.15 8.88
N LYS A 232 8.07 -12.13 9.67
CA LYS A 232 8.08 -12.06 11.13
C LYS A 232 8.93 -10.89 11.65
N ALA A 233 10.14 -10.70 11.10
CA ALA A 233 11.02 -9.60 11.49
C ALA A 233 10.40 -8.23 11.18
N ASN A 234 9.77 -8.06 10.01
CA ASN A 234 9.11 -6.82 9.62
C ASN A 234 8.03 -6.39 10.62
N PHE A 235 7.28 -7.33 11.23
CA PHE A 235 6.27 -7.02 12.25
C PHE A 235 6.85 -6.75 13.65
N ASN A 236 8.14 -7.05 13.90
CA ASN A 236 8.79 -6.82 15.19
C ASN A 236 9.46 -5.44 15.27
N ILE A 237 8.66 -4.36 15.11
CA ILE A 237 9.13 -2.97 15.05
C ILE A 237 8.39 -2.04 16.05
N PHE A 238 7.51 -2.59 16.90
CA PHE A 238 6.69 -1.80 17.82
C PHE A 238 7.19 -1.82 19.27
N ASP A 239 8.32 -2.46 19.53
CA ASP A 239 8.95 -2.62 20.85
C ASP A 239 10.11 -1.63 21.10
N PHE A 240 10.37 -0.73 20.15
CA PHE A 240 11.35 0.36 20.28
C PHE A 240 10.86 1.62 19.55
N SER A 241 11.53 2.73 19.81
CA SER A 241 11.29 4.02 19.10
C SER A 241 12.62 4.71 18.82
N LEU A 242 12.73 5.33 17.66
CA LEU A 242 13.82 6.23 17.31
C LEU A 242 13.62 7.55 18.05
N THR A 243 14.71 8.21 18.46
CA THR A 243 14.64 9.54 19.08
C THR A 243 14.40 10.63 18.02
N ASP A 244 14.03 11.83 18.47
CA ASP A 244 13.81 12.96 17.56
C ASP A 244 15.10 13.34 16.80
N GLU A 245 16.27 13.21 17.44
CA GLU A 245 17.57 13.43 16.82
C GLU A 245 17.85 12.41 15.71
N GLU A 246 17.57 11.12 15.97
CA GLU A 246 17.72 10.05 14.98
C GLU A 246 16.76 10.21 13.79
N MET A 247 15.52 10.61 14.07
CA MET A 247 14.56 10.95 13.01
C MET A 247 15.07 12.14 12.17
N ALA A 248 15.65 13.15 12.79
CA ALA A 248 16.25 14.30 12.09
C ALA A 248 17.45 13.87 11.24
N GLU A 249 18.33 13.00 11.75
CA GLU A 249 19.47 12.47 10.98
C GLU A 249 18.98 11.66 9.75
N ILE A 250 17.96 10.81 9.90
CA ILE A 250 17.37 10.08 8.78
C ILE A 250 16.75 11.05 7.76
N SER A 251 16.13 12.14 8.22
CA SER A 251 15.57 13.16 7.33
C SER A 251 16.63 13.81 6.41
N LEU A 252 17.90 13.83 6.79
CA LEU A 252 19.00 14.32 5.96
C LEU A 252 19.43 13.35 4.83
N LEU A 253 18.99 12.10 4.87
CA LEU A 253 19.29 11.11 3.83
C LEU A 253 18.46 11.29 2.56
N ASP A 254 17.51 12.20 2.54
CA ASP A 254 16.66 12.47 1.37
C ASP A 254 17.50 12.95 0.19
N LYS A 255 17.49 12.18 -0.89
CA LYS A 255 18.22 12.47 -2.14
C LYS A 255 17.30 12.96 -3.24
N GLY A 256 15.98 12.92 -3.03
CA GLY A 256 14.98 13.22 -4.06
C GLY A 256 15.04 12.24 -5.25
N VAL A 257 15.58 11.04 -5.06
CA VAL A 257 15.78 10.03 -6.12
C VAL A 257 14.85 8.86 -5.90
N ARG A 258 13.93 8.64 -6.83
CA ARG A 258 12.99 7.51 -6.84
C ARG A 258 13.51 6.36 -7.72
N TYR A 259 13.05 5.15 -7.38
CA TYR A 259 13.33 3.94 -8.18
C TYR A 259 12.36 3.77 -9.34
N TYR A 260 11.19 4.38 -9.25
CA TYR A 260 10.16 4.30 -10.28
C TYR A 260 9.70 5.68 -10.71
N THR A 261 9.68 5.90 -12.01
CA THR A 261 9.09 7.10 -12.63
C THR A 261 8.22 6.66 -13.80
N SER A 262 6.93 6.94 -13.74
CA SER A 262 6.03 6.71 -14.87
C SER A 262 6.26 7.77 -15.94
N THR A 263 6.55 7.30 -17.17
CA THR A 263 6.59 8.20 -18.34
C THR A 263 5.22 8.22 -19.03
N PRO A 264 4.91 9.24 -19.86
CA PRO A 264 3.68 9.26 -20.65
C PRO A 264 3.49 7.98 -21.49
N GLU A 265 4.57 7.42 -22.02
CA GLU A 265 4.54 6.18 -22.80
C GLU A 265 4.20 4.96 -21.94
N MET A 266 4.69 4.92 -20.70
CA MET A 266 4.34 3.87 -19.75
C MET A 266 2.87 3.96 -19.34
N LEU A 267 2.38 5.16 -19.03
CA LEU A 267 0.98 5.39 -18.69
C LEU A 267 0.05 4.97 -19.84
N LYS A 268 0.41 5.27 -21.10
CA LYS A 268 -0.32 4.77 -22.27
C LYS A 268 -0.34 3.24 -22.33
N LYS A 269 0.79 2.59 -22.13
CA LYS A 269 0.87 1.11 -22.07
C LYS A 269 0.02 0.52 -20.98
N TYR A 270 -0.10 1.18 -19.82
CA TYR A 270 -0.96 0.71 -18.73
C TYR A 270 -2.45 0.70 -19.10
N VAL A 271 -2.89 1.67 -19.92
CA VAL A 271 -4.26 1.69 -20.43
C VAL A 271 -4.51 0.53 -21.40
N GLU A 272 -3.52 0.24 -22.25
CA GLU A 272 -3.59 -0.83 -23.26
C GLU A 272 -3.45 -2.25 -22.62
N MET A 273 -2.81 -2.34 -21.45
CA MET A 273 -2.59 -3.61 -20.76
C MET A 273 -3.88 -4.11 -20.09
N ILE A 274 -4.33 -5.28 -20.50
CA ILE A 274 -5.44 -6.00 -19.87
C ILE A 274 -4.84 -7.14 -19.06
N PRO A 275 -4.75 -7.02 -17.72
CA PRO A 275 -4.28 -8.12 -16.89
C PRO A 275 -5.19 -9.35 -17.03
N PRO A 276 -4.65 -10.58 -17.14
CA PRO A 276 -5.45 -11.81 -17.26
C PRO A 276 -6.08 -12.22 -15.93
N VAL A 277 -6.91 -11.33 -15.36
CA VAL A 277 -7.49 -11.49 -14.02
C VAL A 277 -8.42 -12.69 -13.89
N ASP A 278 -9.03 -13.15 -14.97
CA ASP A 278 -9.93 -14.29 -14.96
C ASP A 278 -9.17 -15.64 -15.00
N GLU A 279 -7.90 -15.62 -15.44
CA GLU A 279 -7.03 -16.79 -15.53
C GLU A 279 -6.30 -17.09 -14.20
N GLN A 280 -6.51 -16.30 -13.16
CA GLN A 280 -5.91 -16.52 -11.82
C GLN A 280 -6.29 -17.91 -11.29
N LYS A 281 -5.30 -18.60 -10.70
CA LYS A 281 -5.48 -19.91 -10.05
C LYS A 281 -6.09 -19.78 -8.65
#